data_8f539d6bff8fe8617271d4d6b655d0cb
#
_entry.id   8f539d6bff8fe8617271d4d6b655d0cb
#
_cell.length_a   1.000
_cell.length_b   1.000
_cell.length_c   1.000
_cell.angle_alpha   90.00
_cell.angle_beta   90.00
_cell.angle_gamma   90.00
#
_symmetry.space_group_name_H-M   'P 1'
#
loop_
_entity.id
_entity.type
_entity.pdbx_description
1 polymer ?
#
loop_
_entity_poly.entity_id
_entity_poly.type
_entity_poly.pdbx_seq_one_letter_code
_entity_poly.pdbx_strand_id
1 'polypeptide(L)'
;MDAEEIKSIMRQFKHGAADSEWKQFIKSIKITNIHGWTGQEIAFNFPVVAIVGENGIGKSTFLKASVCAYKNKNGQTFYPSKMFVSTRWDATGLQNAIIEYKVRKGNEDIILRWKKTNDWGFTPKQGKPERNVFFLDISRTLPLDATAGYAKVAKLASEEVGAVTELTPESLQNLSYILGQQYGRARFVGTDVDVDRKVGLLTKSYGEISQFHQGAGEDSILDTFKLLQDIPNQSLLVIDEVENSLHPQAQRRFVKCLLKLSRVKKITDNLVNA
;
A
#
# COMPACT_ATOMS: atom_id res chain seq x y z
N MET A 1 9.50 -5.27 -19.19
CA MET A 1 9.75 -3.89 -19.69
C MET A 1 11.13 -3.86 -20.27
N ASP A 2 11.25 -3.38 -21.50
CA ASP A 2 12.55 -3.09 -22.11
C ASP A 2 13.01 -1.65 -21.76
N ALA A 3 14.23 -1.29 -22.17
CA ALA A 3 14.82 0.00 -21.83
C ALA A 3 14.08 1.20 -22.46
N GLU A 4 13.52 1.05 -23.65
CA GLU A 4 12.79 2.11 -24.33
C GLU A 4 11.43 2.38 -23.67
N GLU A 5 10.76 1.33 -23.24
CA GLU A 5 9.53 1.43 -22.48
C GLU A 5 9.73 2.12 -21.12
N ILE A 6 10.81 1.77 -20.40
CA ILE A 6 11.17 2.44 -19.15
C ILE A 6 11.42 3.93 -19.38
N LYS A 7 12.19 4.30 -20.41
CA LYS A 7 12.45 5.70 -20.77
C LYS A 7 11.15 6.45 -21.13
N SER A 8 10.22 5.79 -21.83
CA SER A 8 8.92 6.38 -22.18
C SER A 8 8.11 6.69 -20.93
N ILE A 9 8.01 5.75 -20.00
CA ILE A 9 7.29 5.94 -18.71
C ILE A 9 7.95 7.08 -17.90
N MET A 10 9.27 7.09 -17.79
CA MET A 10 9.99 8.15 -17.07
C MET A 10 9.72 9.54 -17.68
N ARG A 11 9.65 9.66 -19.00
CA ARG A 11 9.29 10.91 -19.66
C ARG A 11 7.88 11.39 -19.29
N GLN A 12 6.91 10.47 -19.25
CA GLN A 12 5.53 10.78 -18.86
C GLN A 12 5.45 11.31 -17.41
N PHE A 13 6.23 10.74 -16.50
CA PHE A 13 6.28 11.17 -15.10
C PHE A 13 7.05 12.48 -14.92
N LYS A 14 8.27 12.58 -15.47
CA LYS A 14 9.16 13.72 -15.29
C LYS A 14 8.62 15.00 -15.92
N HIS A 15 8.12 14.93 -17.15
CA HIS A 15 7.70 16.11 -17.92
C HIS A 15 6.18 16.37 -17.85
N GLY A 16 5.41 15.43 -17.29
CA GLY A 16 3.96 15.57 -17.16
C GLY A 16 3.32 15.85 -18.52
N ALA A 17 3.70 15.06 -19.53
CA ALA A 17 3.17 15.19 -20.87
C ALA A 17 1.62 15.19 -20.85
N ALA A 18 0.99 16.02 -21.68
CA ALA A 18 -0.47 16.14 -21.75
C ALA A 18 -1.15 14.80 -22.10
N ASP A 19 -0.43 13.94 -22.81
CA ASP A 19 -0.83 12.59 -23.22
C ASP A 19 -0.47 11.48 -22.18
N SER A 20 0.03 11.88 -20.98
CA SER A 20 0.37 10.91 -19.96
C SER A 20 -0.81 9.99 -19.64
N GLU A 21 -0.56 8.70 -19.64
CA GLU A 21 -1.53 7.68 -19.26
C GLU A 21 -1.87 7.72 -17.75
N TRP A 22 -0.94 8.23 -16.92
CA TRP A 22 -1.17 8.50 -15.50
C TRP A 22 -1.74 9.91 -15.35
N LYS A 23 -3.06 10.00 -15.14
CA LYS A 23 -3.78 11.29 -15.06
C LYS A 23 -3.60 11.98 -13.71
N GLN A 24 -3.22 11.24 -12.66
CA GLN A 24 -3.04 11.78 -11.33
C GLN A 24 -1.93 11.04 -10.58
N PHE A 25 -0.92 11.76 -10.13
CA PHE A 25 0.17 11.21 -9.32
C PHE A 25 0.92 12.29 -8.52
N ILE A 26 1.62 11.85 -7.49
CA ILE A 26 2.50 12.72 -6.70
C ILE A 26 3.80 12.90 -7.49
N LYS A 27 4.21 14.14 -7.72
CA LYS A 27 5.51 14.49 -8.35
C LYS A 27 6.62 14.66 -7.32
N SER A 28 6.31 15.24 -6.16
CA SER A 28 7.24 15.31 -5.04
C SER A 28 6.51 15.48 -3.72
N ILE A 29 7.20 15.07 -2.64
CA ILE A 29 6.79 15.32 -1.26
C ILE A 29 7.96 15.94 -0.53
N LYS A 30 7.69 17.07 0.14
CA LYS A 30 8.62 17.72 1.06
C LYS A 30 8.06 17.66 2.48
N ILE A 31 8.87 17.18 3.41
CA ILE A 31 8.49 17.01 4.82
C ILE A 31 9.39 17.88 5.70
N THR A 32 8.78 18.64 6.58
CA THR A 32 9.50 19.53 7.51
C THR A 32 8.97 19.36 8.93
N ASN A 33 9.85 19.23 9.89
CA ASN A 33 9.56 19.09 11.32
C ASN A 33 8.64 17.90 11.66
N ILE A 34 8.91 16.74 11.07
CA ILE A 34 8.25 15.47 11.42
C ILE A 34 9.32 14.39 11.61
N HIS A 35 9.50 13.84 12.81
CA HIS A 35 10.33 12.67 13.11
C HIS A 35 11.72 12.68 12.40
N GLY A 36 12.45 13.79 12.51
CA GLY A 36 13.80 13.93 11.92
C GLY A 36 13.82 14.49 10.49
N TRP A 37 12.69 14.62 9.81
CA TRP A 37 12.60 15.35 8.53
C TRP A 37 12.67 16.87 8.77
N THR A 38 13.62 17.53 8.13
CA THR A 38 13.91 18.97 8.33
C THR A 38 13.72 19.82 7.07
N GLY A 39 13.00 19.30 6.07
CA GLY A 39 12.71 19.99 4.82
C GLY A 39 13.21 19.27 3.57
N GLN A 40 13.56 17.99 3.69
CA GLN A 40 13.97 17.19 2.54
C GLN A 40 12.77 16.97 1.60
N GLU A 41 13.03 17.04 0.30
CA GLU A 41 12.07 16.78 -0.77
C GLU A 41 12.50 15.53 -1.54
N ILE A 42 11.55 14.61 -1.74
CA ILE A 42 11.73 13.43 -2.58
C ILE A 42 10.86 13.57 -3.81
N ALA A 43 11.48 13.46 -4.99
CA ALA A 43 10.80 13.51 -6.28
C ALA A 43 10.48 12.09 -6.80
N PHE A 44 9.31 11.95 -7.40
CA PHE A 44 8.83 10.70 -8.02
C PHE A 44 8.98 10.81 -9.54
N ASN A 45 9.88 10.03 -10.10
CA ASN A 45 10.19 10.03 -11.52
C ASN A 45 9.70 8.76 -12.24
N PHE A 46 9.01 7.88 -11.50
CA PHE A 46 8.51 6.61 -11.99
C PHE A 46 7.26 6.20 -11.20
N PRO A 47 6.32 5.41 -11.79
CA PRO A 47 5.11 5.00 -11.08
C PRO A 47 5.36 4.10 -9.86
N VAL A 48 6.42 3.32 -9.87
CA VAL A 48 6.82 2.48 -8.72
C VAL A 48 8.10 3.05 -8.13
N VAL A 49 8.06 3.44 -6.87
CA VAL A 49 9.17 4.07 -6.15
C VAL A 49 9.50 3.27 -4.90
N ALA A 50 10.73 2.83 -4.78
CA ALA A 50 11.25 2.19 -3.57
C ALA A 50 11.96 3.22 -2.68
N ILE A 51 11.58 3.29 -1.41
CA ILE A 51 12.22 4.13 -0.39
C ILE A 51 13.14 3.23 0.42
N VAL A 52 14.43 3.44 0.29
CA VAL A 52 15.48 2.61 0.90
C VAL A 52 16.31 3.45 1.87
N GLY A 53 16.76 2.85 2.96
CA GLY A 53 17.60 3.50 3.94
C GLY A 53 17.66 2.74 5.26
N GLU A 54 18.51 3.18 6.17
CA GLU A 54 18.67 2.57 7.50
C GLU A 54 17.40 2.62 8.34
N ASN A 55 17.32 1.74 9.35
CA ASN A 55 16.20 1.75 10.29
C ASN A 55 16.18 3.05 11.10
N GLY A 56 14.98 3.58 11.32
CA GLY A 56 14.79 4.83 12.06
C GLY A 56 14.98 6.14 11.24
N ILE A 57 15.44 6.07 9.97
CA ILE A 57 15.64 7.27 9.14
C ILE A 57 14.34 7.99 8.72
N GLY A 58 13.18 7.40 9.00
CA GLY A 58 11.89 8.01 8.70
C GLY A 58 11.20 7.51 7.42
N LYS A 59 11.54 6.30 6.94
CA LYS A 59 10.90 5.66 5.76
C LYS A 59 9.37 5.57 5.93
N SER A 60 8.89 4.96 7.02
CA SER A 60 7.45 4.83 7.31
C SER A 60 6.78 6.19 7.54
N THR A 61 7.50 7.19 8.04
CA THR A 61 7.02 8.59 8.11
C THR A 61 6.70 9.13 6.73
N PHE A 62 7.58 8.89 5.75
CA PHE A 62 7.39 9.30 4.37
C PHE A 62 6.19 8.61 3.72
N LEU A 63 6.02 7.31 3.94
CA LEU A 63 4.86 6.56 3.42
C LEU A 63 3.54 7.05 4.03
N LYS A 64 3.50 7.27 5.35
CA LYS A 64 2.35 7.85 6.04
C LYS A 64 2.02 9.26 5.53
N ALA A 65 3.04 10.06 5.20
CA ALA A 65 2.82 11.35 4.54
C ALA A 65 2.20 11.16 3.14
N SER A 66 2.69 10.21 2.35
CA SER A 66 2.21 9.95 0.97
C SER A 66 0.71 9.69 0.91
N VAL A 67 0.16 8.87 1.81
CA VAL A 67 -1.29 8.56 1.84
C VAL A 67 -2.17 9.74 2.22
N CYS A 68 -1.61 10.76 2.89
CA CYS A 68 -2.34 11.96 3.30
C CYS A 68 -2.58 12.98 2.16
N ALA A 69 -2.02 12.76 0.96
CA ALA A 69 -2.13 13.68 -0.18
C ALA A 69 -3.56 13.77 -0.75
N TYR A 70 -4.36 12.72 -0.65
CA TYR A 70 -5.64 12.60 -1.33
C TYR A 70 -6.81 12.40 -0.37
N LYS A 71 -8.01 12.77 -0.82
CA LYS A 71 -9.26 12.29 -0.25
C LYS A 71 -9.55 10.91 -0.86
N ASN A 72 -9.69 9.89 -0.03
CA ASN A 72 -9.96 8.55 -0.52
C ASN A 72 -11.37 8.45 -1.10
N LYS A 73 -11.50 7.95 -2.33
CA LYS A 73 -12.81 7.75 -2.98
C LYS A 73 -13.59 6.62 -2.35
N ASN A 74 -12.90 5.52 -2.08
CA ASN A 74 -13.48 4.29 -1.53
C ASN A 74 -12.79 3.97 -0.20
N GLY A 75 -13.47 4.25 0.89
CA GLY A 75 -12.97 3.97 2.22
C GLY A 75 -12.51 5.21 2.99
N GLN A 76 -11.83 4.97 4.10
CA GLN A 76 -11.42 6.02 5.02
C GLN A 76 -10.31 6.89 4.43
N THR A 77 -10.49 8.20 4.49
CA THR A 77 -9.44 9.17 4.13
C THR A 77 -8.37 9.23 5.22
N PHE A 78 -7.11 9.22 4.79
CA PHE A 78 -5.96 9.36 5.69
C PHE A 78 -5.70 10.84 6.01
N TYR A 79 -5.51 11.12 7.29
CA TYR A 79 -5.22 12.46 7.80
C TYR A 79 -3.93 12.47 8.62
N PRO A 80 -3.11 13.53 8.54
CA PRO A 80 -1.89 13.62 9.34
C PRO A 80 -2.13 13.49 10.84
N SER A 81 -3.27 13.95 11.35
CA SER A 81 -3.65 13.81 12.76
C SER A 81 -3.77 12.36 13.24
N LYS A 82 -4.11 11.44 12.33
CA LYS A 82 -4.18 10.00 12.61
C LYS A 82 -2.86 9.28 12.35
N MET A 83 -2.09 9.75 11.35
CA MET A 83 -0.82 9.15 10.97
C MET A 83 0.34 9.58 11.87
N PHE A 84 0.29 10.81 12.39
CA PHE A 84 1.30 11.44 13.23
C PHE A 84 0.65 11.88 14.54
N VAL A 85 0.45 10.92 15.43
CA VAL A 85 -0.19 11.17 16.73
C VAL A 85 0.81 11.88 17.64
N SER A 86 0.43 13.04 18.18
CA SER A 86 1.22 13.70 19.22
C SER A 86 0.98 13.01 20.56
N THR A 87 2.03 12.57 21.20
CA THR A 87 2.00 12.04 22.55
C THR A 87 2.58 13.06 23.54
N ARG A 88 2.39 12.85 24.85
CA ARG A 88 2.95 13.72 25.89
C ARG A 88 4.50 13.74 25.89
N TRP A 89 5.13 12.70 25.34
CA TRP A 89 6.58 12.55 25.34
C TRP A 89 7.23 13.18 24.09
N ASP A 90 6.52 13.33 22.99
CA ASP A 90 7.03 13.80 21.70
C ASP A 90 6.21 14.97 21.10
N ALA A 91 5.45 15.67 21.95
CA ALA A 91 4.59 16.79 21.53
C ALA A 91 5.37 17.90 20.80
N THR A 92 6.65 18.11 21.14
CA THR A 92 7.53 19.08 20.47
C THR A 92 7.98 18.63 19.08
N GLY A 93 8.01 17.32 18.82
CA GLY A 93 8.50 16.74 17.55
C GLY A 93 7.62 17.02 16.34
N LEU A 94 6.43 17.58 16.54
CA LEU A 94 5.49 17.95 15.48
C LEU A 94 5.16 19.45 15.46
N GLN A 95 5.89 20.29 16.21
CA GLN A 95 5.66 21.73 16.19
C GLN A 95 6.03 22.31 14.82
N ASN A 96 5.10 23.11 14.26
CA ASN A 96 5.26 23.69 12.93
C ASN A 96 5.55 22.64 11.83
N ALA A 97 5.04 21.43 12.00
CA ALA A 97 5.17 20.38 11.01
C ALA A 97 4.49 20.77 9.69
N ILE A 98 5.14 20.51 8.58
CA ILE A 98 4.63 20.81 7.24
C ILE A 98 4.86 19.60 6.33
N ILE A 99 3.84 19.28 5.53
CA ILE A 99 3.94 18.33 4.43
C ILE A 99 3.45 19.04 3.16
N GLU A 100 4.32 19.19 2.20
CA GLU A 100 4.01 19.81 0.91
C GLU A 100 4.08 18.78 -0.19
N TYR A 101 3.12 18.83 -1.11
CA TYR A 101 3.05 17.93 -2.26
C TYR A 101 2.98 18.74 -3.53
N LYS A 102 3.72 18.32 -4.56
CA LYS A 102 3.41 18.64 -5.95
C LYS A 102 2.67 17.46 -6.54
N VAL A 103 1.47 17.68 -7.02
CA VAL A 103 0.60 16.63 -7.54
C VAL A 103 0.19 16.98 -8.96
N ARG A 104 0.33 16.02 -9.87
CA ARG A 104 -0.28 16.09 -11.20
C ARG A 104 -1.75 15.74 -11.09
N LYS A 105 -2.61 16.56 -11.68
CA LYS A 105 -4.05 16.31 -11.83
C LYS A 105 -4.47 16.66 -13.27
N GLY A 106 -4.69 15.65 -14.09
CA GLY A 106 -4.88 15.84 -15.52
C GLY A 106 -3.65 16.52 -16.14
N ASN A 107 -3.83 17.70 -16.71
CA ASN A 107 -2.77 18.47 -17.37
C ASN A 107 -2.13 19.55 -16.47
N GLU A 108 -2.53 19.63 -15.21
CA GLU A 108 -2.08 20.68 -14.30
C GLU A 108 -1.25 20.11 -13.16
N ASP A 109 -0.30 20.90 -12.70
CA ASP A 109 0.43 20.64 -11.46
C ASP A 109 -0.17 21.51 -10.36
N ILE A 110 -0.58 20.89 -9.26
CA ILE A 110 -1.15 21.57 -8.11
C ILE A 110 -0.24 21.39 -6.89
N ILE A 111 -0.21 22.40 -6.02
CA ILE A 111 0.51 22.36 -4.75
C ILE A 111 -0.50 22.16 -3.63
N LEU A 112 -0.25 21.15 -2.81
CA LEU A 112 -1.05 20.83 -1.64
C LEU A 112 -0.16 20.95 -0.40
N ARG A 113 -0.71 21.42 0.71
CA ARG A 113 0.05 21.59 1.95
C ARG A 113 -0.79 21.24 3.18
N TRP A 114 -0.23 20.40 4.03
CA TRP A 114 -0.63 20.27 5.41
C TRP A 114 0.32 21.09 6.28
N LYS A 115 -0.22 21.86 7.21
CA LYS A 115 0.56 22.60 8.22
C LYS A 115 -0.06 22.37 9.59
N LYS A 116 0.75 21.99 10.56
CA LYS A 116 0.36 21.90 11.97
C LYS A 116 0.72 23.21 12.68
N THR A 117 -0.31 23.82 13.27
CA THR A 117 -0.17 24.85 14.29
C THR A 117 -0.62 24.22 15.61
N ASN A 118 -1.78 24.55 16.14
CA ASN A 118 -2.43 23.74 17.19
C ASN A 118 -2.97 22.45 16.56
N ASP A 119 -3.72 22.59 15.46
CA ASP A 119 -4.27 21.49 14.66
C ASP A 119 -3.69 21.46 13.25
N TRP A 120 -3.95 20.37 12.52
CA TRP A 120 -3.56 20.23 11.14
C TRP A 120 -4.52 20.98 10.20
N GLY A 121 -4.01 22.03 9.58
CA GLY A 121 -4.71 22.77 8.52
C GLY A 121 -4.29 22.32 7.13
N PHE A 122 -5.20 22.35 6.16
CA PHE A 122 -4.97 21.99 4.77
C PHE A 122 -5.13 23.18 3.82
N THR A 123 -4.27 23.26 2.84
CA THR A 123 -4.33 24.25 1.74
C THR A 123 -4.16 23.50 0.41
N PRO A 124 -4.94 23.79 -0.63
CA PRO A 124 -5.92 24.86 -0.77
C PRO A 124 -7.25 24.57 -0.06
N LYS A 125 -8.06 25.61 0.19
CA LYS A 125 -9.36 25.50 0.88
C LYS A 125 -10.39 24.66 0.12
N GLN A 126 -10.24 24.49 -1.21
CA GLN A 126 -11.08 23.62 -2.04
C GLN A 126 -10.97 22.14 -1.66
N GLY A 127 -10.00 21.81 -0.82
CA GLY A 127 -9.80 20.46 -0.32
C GLY A 127 -8.83 19.62 -1.17
N LYS A 128 -8.68 18.37 -0.73
CA LYS A 128 -7.79 17.41 -1.37
C LYS A 128 -8.40 16.86 -2.66
N PRO A 129 -7.59 16.61 -3.70
CA PRO A 129 -8.07 15.89 -4.88
C PRO A 129 -8.48 14.46 -4.49
N GLU A 130 -9.54 13.95 -5.12
CA GLU A 130 -10.03 12.60 -4.86
C GLU A 130 -9.24 11.56 -5.64
N ARG A 131 -8.86 10.47 -4.94
CA ARG A 131 -8.18 9.31 -5.53
C ARG A 131 -8.43 8.07 -4.68
N ASN A 132 -8.43 6.88 -5.27
CA ASN A 132 -8.38 5.65 -4.49
C ASN A 132 -6.99 5.50 -3.88
N VAL A 133 -6.92 5.33 -2.56
CA VAL A 133 -5.67 5.21 -1.80
C VAL A 133 -5.72 3.95 -0.97
N PHE A 134 -4.72 3.09 -1.15
CA PHE A 134 -4.53 1.85 -0.41
C PHE A 134 -3.23 1.92 0.36
N PHE A 135 -3.28 1.63 1.65
CA PHE A 135 -2.12 1.57 2.52
C PHE A 135 -2.03 0.19 3.16
N LEU A 136 -1.02 -0.54 2.76
CA LEU A 136 -0.65 -1.82 3.35
C LEU A 136 0.47 -1.56 4.35
N ASP A 137 0.13 -1.47 5.61
CA ASP A 137 1.09 -1.25 6.70
C ASP A 137 1.65 -2.57 7.25
N ILE A 138 2.53 -2.46 8.22
CA ILE A 138 3.18 -3.62 8.84
C ILE A 138 2.20 -4.59 9.51
N SER A 139 0.99 -4.14 9.86
CA SER A 139 0.00 -5.00 10.55
C SER A 139 -0.39 -6.22 9.70
N ARG A 140 -0.27 -6.13 8.36
CA ARG A 140 -0.47 -7.26 7.44
C ARG A 140 0.52 -8.42 7.62
N THR A 141 1.64 -8.18 8.30
CA THR A 141 2.67 -9.20 8.54
C THR A 141 2.50 -9.91 9.89
N LEU A 142 1.52 -9.47 10.69
CA LEU A 142 1.20 -10.15 11.94
C LEU A 142 0.48 -11.47 11.63
N PRO A 143 0.85 -12.55 12.32
CA PRO A 143 0.13 -13.82 12.20
C PRO A 143 -1.37 -13.62 12.49
N LEU A 144 -2.21 -14.32 11.72
CA LEU A 144 -3.66 -14.12 11.80
C LEU A 144 -4.19 -14.44 13.22
N ASP A 145 -3.64 -15.44 13.89
CA ASP A 145 -3.99 -15.83 15.25
C ASP A 145 -3.61 -14.77 16.32
N ALA A 146 -2.60 -13.95 16.05
CA ALA A 146 -2.23 -12.80 16.88
C ALA A 146 -3.15 -11.58 16.67
N THR A 147 -3.98 -11.60 15.63
CA THR A 147 -4.89 -10.50 15.33
C THR A 147 -6.19 -10.63 16.15
N ALA A 148 -6.65 -9.51 16.73
CA ALA A 148 -7.80 -9.50 17.62
C ALA A 148 -9.05 -10.12 16.96
N GLY A 149 -9.65 -11.10 17.64
CA GLY A 149 -10.83 -11.84 17.20
C GLY A 149 -10.56 -13.07 16.36
N TYR A 150 -9.43 -13.20 15.66
CA TYR A 150 -9.13 -14.39 14.87
C TYR A 150 -8.77 -15.61 15.71
N ALA A 151 -8.18 -15.44 16.89
CA ALA A 151 -7.96 -16.53 17.82
C ALA A 151 -9.28 -17.24 18.23
N LYS A 152 -10.40 -16.50 18.30
CA LYS A 152 -11.73 -17.05 18.54
C LYS A 152 -12.23 -17.84 17.32
N VAL A 153 -12.07 -17.30 16.12
CA VAL A 153 -12.40 -17.97 14.87
C VAL A 153 -11.64 -19.28 14.74
N ALA A 154 -10.32 -19.28 14.97
CA ALA A 154 -9.49 -20.48 14.89
C ALA A 154 -9.92 -21.61 15.81
N LYS A 155 -10.46 -21.27 17.00
CA LYS A 155 -10.83 -22.27 18.01
C LYS A 155 -12.27 -22.76 17.93
N LEU A 156 -13.19 -21.91 17.48
CA LEU A 156 -14.63 -22.15 17.61
C LEU A 156 -15.37 -22.27 16.26
N ALA A 157 -14.75 -21.88 15.14
CA ALA A 157 -15.38 -22.01 13.83
C ALA A 157 -15.59 -23.48 13.48
N SER A 158 -16.82 -23.83 13.10
CA SER A 158 -17.23 -25.17 12.70
C SER A 158 -17.72 -25.23 11.26
N GLU A 159 -18.23 -24.11 10.73
CA GLU A 159 -18.81 -24.03 9.41
C GLU A 159 -18.36 -22.79 8.63
N GLU A 160 -18.23 -22.96 7.32
CA GLU A 160 -18.03 -21.82 6.40
C GLU A 160 -19.38 -21.17 6.10
N VAL A 161 -19.48 -19.86 6.28
CA VAL A 161 -20.73 -19.13 6.01
C VAL A 161 -20.47 -17.86 5.16
N GLY A 162 -21.51 -17.43 4.47
CA GLY A 162 -21.50 -16.25 3.64
C GLY A 162 -20.82 -16.44 2.28
N ALA A 163 -20.56 -15.32 1.61
CA ALA A 163 -20.00 -15.35 0.26
C ALA A 163 -18.50 -15.69 0.28
N VAL A 164 -18.13 -16.67 -0.53
CA VAL A 164 -16.73 -17.02 -0.80
C VAL A 164 -16.16 -16.05 -1.82
N THR A 165 -14.98 -15.50 -1.53
CA THR A 165 -14.22 -14.68 -2.46
C THR A 165 -13.03 -15.49 -2.96
N GLU A 166 -12.92 -15.71 -4.26
CA GLU A 166 -11.79 -16.43 -4.85
C GLU A 166 -10.79 -15.48 -5.49
N LEU A 167 -9.52 -15.86 -5.51
CA LEU A 167 -8.56 -15.18 -6.35
C LEU A 167 -8.85 -15.53 -7.83
N THR A 168 -8.75 -14.51 -8.67
CA THR A 168 -8.80 -14.71 -10.12
C THR A 168 -7.67 -15.62 -10.58
N PRO A 169 -7.83 -16.35 -11.71
CA PRO A 169 -6.75 -17.18 -12.25
C PRO A 169 -5.44 -16.44 -12.45
N GLU A 170 -5.48 -15.17 -12.88
CA GLU A 170 -4.27 -14.32 -13.01
C GLU A 170 -3.64 -14.03 -11.66
N SER A 171 -4.42 -13.68 -10.63
CA SER A 171 -3.94 -13.42 -9.28
C SER A 171 -3.33 -14.68 -8.64
N LEU A 172 -3.96 -15.83 -8.83
CA LEU A 172 -3.45 -17.13 -8.37
C LEU A 172 -2.13 -17.50 -9.05
N GLN A 173 -2.00 -17.26 -10.35
CA GLN A 173 -0.76 -17.48 -11.10
C GLN A 173 0.35 -16.55 -10.61
N ASN A 174 0.05 -15.27 -10.37
CA ASN A 174 1.03 -14.32 -9.84
C ASN A 174 1.45 -14.69 -8.40
N LEU A 175 0.52 -15.12 -7.55
CA LEU A 175 0.81 -15.62 -6.20
C LEU A 175 1.76 -16.83 -6.27
N SER A 176 1.45 -17.81 -7.12
CA SER A 176 2.28 -19.01 -7.34
C SER A 176 3.68 -18.64 -7.84
N TYR A 177 3.77 -17.70 -8.78
CA TYR A 177 5.05 -17.19 -9.30
C TYR A 177 5.89 -16.53 -8.21
N ILE A 178 5.30 -15.67 -7.39
CA ILE A 178 6.01 -14.94 -6.33
C ILE A 178 6.55 -15.91 -5.30
N LEU A 179 5.71 -16.79 -4.79
CA LEU A 179 6.09 -17.73 -3.73
C LEU A 179 6.93 -18.92 -4.23
N GLY A 180 6.98 -19.13 -5.55
CA GLY A 180 7.74 -20.23 -6.16
C GLY A 180 7.14 -21.61 -5.90
N GLN A 181 5.82 -21.68 -5.64
CA GLN A 181 5.07 -22.90 -5.40
C GLN A 181 3.79 -22.89 -6.24
N GLN A 182 3.28 -24.07 -6.57
CA GLN A 182 2.02 -24.20 -7.29
C GLN A 182 0.86 -24.30 -6.31
N TYR A 183 -0.18 -23.48 -6.53
CA TYR A 183 -1.42 -23.51 -5.79
C TYR A 183 -2.58 -23.82 -6.73
N GLY A 184 -3.43 -24.78 -6.36
CA GLY A 184 -4.59 -25.17 -7.16
C GLY A 184 -5.74 -24.17 -7.02
N ARG A 185 -5.90 -23.57 -5.84
CA ARG A 185 -6.97 -22.64 -5.53
C ARG A 185 -6.54 -21.70 -4.39
N ALA A 186 -7.08 -20.49 -4.39
CA ALA A 186 -6.98 -19.56 -3.27
C ALA A 186 -8.34 -18.89 -3.05
N ARG A 187 -8.87 -18.97 -1.83
CA ARG A 187 -10.20 -18.44 -1.51
C ARG A 187 -10.26 -17.86 -0.11
N PHE A 188 -11.23 -17.00 0.14
CA PHE A 188 -11.50 -16.38 1.43
C PHE A 188 -12.93 -16.69 1.86
N VAL A 189 -13.08 -17.18 3.06
CA VAL A 189 -14.37 -17.61 3.63
C VAL A 189 -14.65 -16.90 4.94
N GLY A 190 -15.92 -16.59 5.21
CA GLY A 190 -16.40 -16.26 6.55
C GLY A 190 -16.73 -17.52 7.31
N THR A 191 -16.92 -17.40 8.62
CA THR A 191 -17.27 -18.53 9.49
C THR A 191 -18.52 -18.24 10.30
N ASP A 192 -19.13 -19.28 10.86
CA ASP A 192 -20.26 -19.19 11.80
C ASP A 192 -19.94 -18.37 13.06
N VAL A 193 -18.67 -18.21 13.38
CA VAL A 193 -18.23 -17.36 14.50
C VAL A 193 -18.17 -15.87 14.13
N ASP A 194 -17.73 -15.56 12.89
CA ASP A 194 -17.65 -14.18 12.41
C ASP A 194 -17.61 -14.17 10.85
N VAL A 195 -18.70 -13.75 10.24
CA VAL A 195 -18.84 -13.74 8.77
C VAL A 195 -18.00 -12.68 8.09
N ASP A 196 -17.65 -11.62 8.81
CA ASP A 196 -16.90 -10.47 8.27
C ASP A 196 -15.39 -10.70 8.34
N ARG A 197 -14.91 -11.50 9.30
CA ARG A 197 -13.51 -11.91 9.39
C ARG A 197 -13.21 -13.08 8.46
N LYS A 198 -12.85 -12.72 7.23
CA LYS A 198 -12.52 -13.72 6.21
C LYS A 198 -11.20 -14.40 6.50
N VAL A 199 -11.20 -15.72 6.45
CA VAL A 199 -10.01 -16.58 6.55
C VAL A 199 -9.60 -17.01 5.14
N GLY A 200 -8.34 -16.83 4.80
CA GLY A 200 -7.78 -17.27 3.53
C GLY A 200 -7.41 -18.76 3.56
N LEU A 201 -7.69 -19.42 2.45
CA LEU A 201 -7.44 -20.83 2.24
C LEU A 201 -6.64 -21.03 0.95
N LEU A 202 -5.56 -21.80 1.02
CA LEU A 202 -4.72 -22.17 -0.12
C LEU A 202 -4.77 -23.67 -0.36
N THR A 203 -5.09 -24.08 -1.58
CA THR A 203 -5.04 -25.49 -1.99
C THR A 203 -3.66 -25.82 -2.52
N LYS A 204 -2.96 -26.71 -1.83
CA LYS A 204 -1.68 -27.31 -2.21
C LYS A 204 -1.87 -28.74 -2.72
N SER A 205 -0.80 -29.38 -3.20
CA SER A 205 -0.83 -30.76 -3.72
C SER A 205 -1.32 -31.79 -2.69
N TYR A 206 -1.19 -31.49 -1.39
CA TYR A 206 -1.56 -32.39 -0.30
C TYR A 206 -2.83 -31.97 0.46
N GLY A 207 -3.51 -30.94 0.01
CA GLY A 207 -4.78 -30.49 0.60
C GLY A 207 -4.90 -28.99 0.75
N GLU A 208 -6.03 -28.55 1.30
CA GLU A 208 -6.30 -27.13 1.57
C GLU A 208 -5.78 -26.76 2.97
N ILE A 209 -5.12 -25.61 3.06
CA ILE A 209 -4.51 -25.09 4.30
C ILE A 209 -5.06 -23.69 4.57
N SER A 210 -5.50 -23.46 5.80
CA SER A 210 -5.95 -22.16 6.27
C SER A 210 -4.77 -21.23 6.61
N GLN A 211 -5.01 -19.92 6.59
CA GLN A 211 -4.07 -18.88 7.01
C GLN A 211 -3.46 -19.13 8.39
N PHE A 212 -4.17 -19.79 9.31
CA PHE A 212 -3.65 -20.15 10.63
C PHE A 212 -2.46 -21.12 10.59
N HIS A 213 -2.26 -21.84 9.49
CA HIS A 213 -1.19 -22.82 9.30
C HIS A 213 -0.30 -22.52 8.10
N GLN A 214 -0.49 -21.38 7.46
CA GLN A 214 0.38 -20.90 6.38
C GLN A 214 1.64 -20.25 6.94
N GLY A 215 2.71 -20.26 6.15
CA GLY A 215 3.88 -19.44 6.47
C GLY A 215 3.56 -17.95 6.33
N ALA A 216 4.19 -17.10 7.15
CA ALA A 216 3.93 -15.66 7.17
C ALA A 216 4.05 -14.98 5.77
N GLY A 217 4.93 -15.49 4.89
CA GLY A 217 5.04 -15.01 3.52
C GLY A 217 3.86 -15.40 2.64
N GLU A 218 3.30 -16.62 2.81
CA GLU A 218 2.11 -17.06 2.09
C GLU A 218 0.90 -16.23 2.50
N ASP A 219 0.70 -16.06 3.80
CA ASP A 219 -0.37 -15.28 4.41
C ASP A 219 -0.35 -13.82 3.92
N SER A 220 0.79 -13.15 4.06
CA SER A 220 0.95 -11.75 3.65
C SER A 220 0.71 -11.52 2.15
N ILE A 221 1.17 -12.43 1.28
CA ILE A 221 0.98 -12.31 -0.17
C ILE A 221 -0.46 -12.66 -0.56
N LEU A 222 -1.08 -13.64 0.09
CA LEU A 222 -2.48 -14.00 -0.16
C LEU A 222 -3.41 -12.81 0.10
N ASP A 223 -3.30 -12.15 1.24
CA ASP A 223 -4.07 -10.94 1.59
C ASP A 223 -3.77 -9.78 0.65
N THR A 224 -2.49 -9.61 0.27
CA THR A 224 -2.11 -8.59 -0.71
C THR A 224 -2.81 -8.81 -2.05
N PHE A 225 -2.87 -10.04 -2.57
CA PHE A 225 -3.54 -10.33 -3.84
C PHE A 225 -5.05 -10.22 -3.77
N LYS A 226 -5.68 -10.50 -2.63
CA LYS A 226 -7.09 -10.19 -2.39
C LYS A 226 -7.41 -8.72 -2.65
N LEU A 227 -6.51 -7.82 -2.21
CA LEU A 227 -6.65 -6.39 -2.45
C LEU A 227 -6.30 -6.02 -3.91
N LEU A 228 -5.19 -6.53 -4.44
CA LEU A 228 -4.66 -6.12 -5.74
C LEU A 228 -5.55 -6.52 -6.92
N GLN A 229 -6.26 -7.66 -6.83
CA GLN A 229 -7.15 -8.07 -7.92
C GLN A 229 -8.27 -7.06 -8.19
N ASP A 230 -8.79 -6.42 -7.14
CA ASP A 230 -9.90 -5.48 -7.20
C ASP A 230 -9.46 -4.00 -7.18
N ILE A 231 -8.14 -3.74 -7.15
CA ILE A 231 -7.63 -2.38 -7.09
C ILE A 231 -8.06 -1.56 -8.33
N PRO A 232 -8.74 -0.42 -8.16
CA PRO A 232 -9.18 0.40 -9.28
C PRO A 232 -8.01 1.03 -10.06
N ASN A 233 -8.25 1.32 -11.33
CA ASN A 233 -7.28 2.07 -12.14
C ASN A 233 -6.96 3.43 -11.52
N GLN A 234 -5.74 3.94 -11.76
CA GLN A 234 -5.26 5.23 -11.26
C GLN A 234 -5.16 5.33 -9.73
N SER A 235 -5.18 4.22 -8.98
CA SER A 235 -5.02 4.22 -7.52
C SER A 235 -3.60 4.60 -7.09
N LEU A 236 -3.48 5.10 -5.86
CA LEU A 236 -2.22 5.12 -5.11
C LEU A 236 -2.18 3.90 -4.20
N LEU A 237 -1.15 3.09 -4.36
CA LEU A 237 -0.84 1.97 -3.47
C LEU A 237 0.43 2.31 -2.68
N VAL A 238 0.38 2.18 -1.38
CA VAL A 238 1.54 2.38 -0.50
C VAL A 238 1.71 1.12 0.33
N ILE A 239 2.92 0.54 0.31
CA ILE A 239 3.23 -0.70 1.01
C ILE A 239 4.42 -0.45 1.93
N ASP A 240 4.22 -0.61 3.22
CA ASP A 240 5.29 -0.57 4.22
C ASP A 240 5.84 -1.98 4.47
N GLU A 241 7.16 -2.10 4.65
CA GLU A 241 7.84 -3.36 4.96
C GLU A 241 7.57 -4.46 3.91
N VAL A 242 7.84 -4.16 2.62
CA VAL A 242 7.66 -5.11 1.49
C VAL A 242 8.47 -6.39 1.68
N GLU A 243 9.65 -6.26 2.30
CA GLU A 243 10.59 -7.35 2.57
C GLU A 243 10.15 -8.28 3.69
N ASN A 244 9.27 -7.83 4.57
CA ASN A 244 8.87 -8.59 5.73
C ASN A 244 8.19 -9.90 5.32
N SER A 245 8.64 -10.97 5.94
CA SER A 245 8.15 -12.33 5.72
C SER A 245 8.43 -12.93 4.32
N LEU A 246 9.08 -12.20 3.41
CA LEU A 246 9.38 -12.70 2.07
C LEU A 246 10.87 -13.00 1.86
N HIS A 247 11.15 -14.17 1.31
CA HIS A 247 12.49 -14.48 0.83
C HIS A 247 12.93 -13.49 -0.29
N PRO A 248 14.21 -13.06 -0.39
CA PRO A 248 14.66 -12.07 -1.36
C PRO A 248 14.25 -12.34 -2.82
N GLN A 249 14.15 -13.62 -3.21
CA GLN A 249 13.67 -13.99 -4.54
C GLN A 249 12.19 -13.70 -4.73
N ALA A 250 11.37 -13.93 -3.70
CA ALA A 250 9.95 -13.60 -3.70
C ALA A 250 9.73 -12.09 -3.75
N GLN A 251 10.51 -11.30 -3.01
CA GLN A 251 10.49 -9.84 -3.07
C GLN A 251 10.73 -9.31 -4.50
N ARG A 252 11.77 -9.81 -5.18
CA ARG A 252 12.07 -9.44 -6.58
C ARG A 252 10.92 -9.79 -7.54
N ARG A 253 10.29 -10.95 -7.35
CA ARG A 253 9.14 -11.39 -8.15
C ARG A 253 7.91 -10.53 -7.86
N PHE A 254 7.69 -10.16 -6.60
CA PHE A 254 6.61 -9.29 -6.18
C PHE A 254 6.74 -7.89 -6.80
N VAL A 255 7.93 -7.28 -6.74
CA VAL A 255 8.19 -5.98 -7.39
C VAL A 255 7.94 -6.05 -8.91
N LYS A 256 8.33 -7.15 -9.58
CA LYS A 256 8.00 -7.35 -11.00
C LYS A 256 6.49 -7.41 -11.26
N CYS A 257 5.72 -8.06 -10.39
CA CYS A 257 4.27 -8.08 -10.48
C CYS A 257 3.65 -6.69 -10.28
N LEU A 258 4.15 -5.92 -9.31
CA LEU A 258 3.71 -4.53 -9.09
C LEU A 258 4.03 -3.62 -10.28
N LEU A 259 5.19 -3.76 -10.89
CA LEU A 259 5.55 -3.03 -12.12
C LEU A 259 4.59 -3.36 -13.28
N LYS A 260 4.24 -4.64 -13.46
CA LYS A 260 3.24 -5.06 -14.46
C LYS A 260 1.86 -4.47 -14.15
N LEU A 261 1.43 -4.56 -12.90
CA LEU A 261 0.14 -4.04 -12.44
C LEU A 261 0.05 -2.51 -12.60
N SER A 262 1.11 -1.80 -12.22
CA SER A 262 1.22 -0.35 -12.38
C SER A 262 1.05 0.07 -13.85
N ARG A 263 1.66 -0.66 -14.77
CA ARG A 263 1.52 -0.43 -16.21
C ARG A 263 0.10 -0.67 -16.72
N VAL A 264 -0.53 -1.78 -16.30
CA VAL A 264 -1.88 -2.16 -16.77
C VAL A 264 -2.95 -1.24 -16.18
N LYS A 265 -2.95 -1.07 -14.87
CA LYS A 265 -3.97 -0.30 -14.13
C LYS A 265 -3.60 1.18 -13.94
N LYS A 266 -2.41 1.62 -14.41
CA LYS A 266 -1.90 2.99 -14.24
C LYS A 266 -1.88 3.44 -12.79
N ILE A 267 -1.62 2.52 -11.88
CA ILE A 267 -1.44 2.84 -10.45
C ILE A 267 -0.05 3.42 -10.19
N THR A 268 0.10 4.12 -9.07
CA THR A 268 1.42 4.51 -8.55
C THR A 268 1.66 3.81 -7.23
N ASP A 269 2.86 3.26 -7.06
CA ASP A 269 3.24 2.47 -5.88
C ASP A 269 4.40 3.12 -5.15
N ASN A 270 4.28 3.29 -3.84
CA ASN A 270 5.38 3.66 -2.95
C ASN A 270 5.69 2.47 -2.05
N LEU A 271 6.90 1.93 -2.18
CA LEU A 271 7.37 0.77 -1.45
C LEU A 271 8.46 1.18 -0.47
N VAL A 272 8.49 0.58 0.70
CA VAL A 272 9.64 0.64 1.61
C VAL A 272 10.37 -0.69 1.60
N ASN A 273 11.68 -0.60 1.48
CA ASN A 273 12.60 -1.70 1.63
C ASN A 273 13.63 -1.32 2.71
N ALA A 274 13.94 -2.23 3.61
CA ALA A 274 14.94 -2.02 4.67
C ALA A 274 16.37 -2.13 4.13
#